data_c16cedba6a43309ab60e19f41ec438ce
#
_entry.id   c16cedba6a43309ab60e19f41ec438ce
#
_cell.length_a   1.000
_cell.length_b   1.000
_cell.length_c   1.000
_cell.angle_alpha   90.00
_cell.angle_beta   90.00
_cell.angle_gamma   90.00
#
_symmetry.space_group_name_H-M   'P 1'
#
loop_
_entity.id
_entity.type
_entity.pdbx_description
1 polymer ?
#
loop_
_entity_poly.entity_id
_entity_poly.type
_entity_poly.pdbx_seq_one_letter_code
_entity_poly.pdbx_strand_id
1 'polypeptide(L)'
;MRYPSIVHHGAVTGVTGSCHQLQMDDEHALLIDCGLFQGAETSPEGRAGAGKLAIDFSLDGIKALVATHVHIDHVGRIPYLLAAGFKGPILCSEPSAKLLPIVLEDAFKLGFSRDQKQVERYLKLIEQRIVALPYKQWFTLIDTKQLNVRIRLQRAGHILGSAYVEVDLHYPETGEKKRIVFSGDLGAPHAPILPAPKAPYKADVLVIESTYGDRLHEDRRSRRARLEKVLEHALSNQGTVLIPAFSIGRTQELLYELEDIIHRRALKELARAQSSASKSSTSKATALDWANLPIILDSPLASRFTAVYRELDQFWDAEARARLAKGRNPLAFRNLLTVDSHQAHLAMVNRLVQTAQPAIVIAGNGMCSSGRIVNYLKAMLGDERHDVLFVGYQADGTPGRQIQRFGSRNGYVEFDGQRYDIRAQVHTIGGYSAHADQSGLVRFVTRMSAWPNEIRLVHGDKPARRALADALRERYVDQNSDVDILLPGIDEEAGMG
;
A
#
# COMPACT_ATOMS: atom_id res chain seq x y z
N MET A 1 -24.34 27.73 -1.75
CA MET A 1 -23.19 26.91 -2.14
C MET A 1 -23.60 26.16 -3.40
N ARG A 2 -22.79 26.07 -4.44
CA ARG A 2 -23.17 25.34 -5.66
C ARG A 2 -22.78 23.89 -5.50
N TYR A 3 -23.71 22.96 -5.61
CA TYR A 3 -23.45 21.51 -5.53
C TYR A 3 -23.04 20.92 -6.88
N PRO A 4 -22.26 19.81 -6.90
CA PRO A 4 -21.59 19.20 -5.74
C PRO A 4 -20.37 20.02 -5.27
N SER A 5 -20.00 19.88 -3.99
CA SER A 5 -18.76 20.45 -3.45
C SER A 5 -17.95 19.38 -2.70
N ILE A 6 -16.62 19.55 -2.66
CA ILE A 6 -15.72 18.59 -2.02
C ILE A 6 -14.90 19.30 -0.96
N VAL A 7 -14.91 18.74 0.25
CA VAL A 7 -14.09 19.18 1.38
C VAL A 7 -13.07 18.10 1.70
N HIS A 8 -11.82 18.48 1.92
CA HIS A 8 -10.74 17.56 2.24
C HIS A 8 -10.37 17.70 3.71
N HIS A 9 -10.58 16.63 4.50
CA HIS A 9 -10.27 16.57 5.93
C HIS A 9 -8.89 15.98 6.21
N GLY A 10 -8.14 15.58 5.17
CA GLY A 10 -6.80 15.06 5.25
C GLY A 10 -6.19 14.76 3.89
N ALA A 11 -4.94 14.27 3.86
CA ALA A 11 -4.13 14.01 2.67
C ALA A 11 -3.95 15.21 1.73
N VAL A 12 -3.92 16.43 2.28
CA VAL A 12 -3.75 17.70 1.53
C VAL A 12 -2.38 18.35 1.74
N THR A 13 -1.62 17.93 2.73
CA THR A 13 -0.27 18.42 3.02
C THR A 13 0.79 17.32 2.99
N GLY A 14 0.37 16.07 2.79
CA GLY A 14 1.23 14.88 2.79
C GLY A 14 0.49 13.67 2.24
N VAL A 15 0.98 12.49 2.58
CA VAL A 15 0.54 11.18 2.08
C VAL A 15 -0.27 10.39 3.11
N THR A 16 -0.83 11.02 4.15
CA THR A 16 -1.54 10.30 5.21
C THR A 16 -2.85 10.96 5.59
N GLY A 17 -3.71 10.22 6.30
CA GLY A 17 -4.98 10.72 6.79
C GLY A 17 -6.04 10.97 5.71
N SER A 18 -6.04 10.21 4.61
CA SER A 18 -7.00 10.36 3.51
C SER A 18 -8.44 10.39 4.03
N CYS A 19 -9.13 11.50 3.76
CA CYS A 19 -10.52 11.69 4.19
C CYS A 19 -11.14 12.84 3.38
N HIS A 20 -12.12 12.53 2.53
CA HIS A 20 -12.73 13.50 1.62
C HIS A 20 -14.24 13.41 1.73
N GLN A 21 -14.89 14.55 1.89
CA GLN A 21 -16.35 14.67 1.97
C GLN A 21 -16.88 15.25 0.66
N LEU A 22 -17.75 14.51 -0.01
CA LEU A 22 -18.53 14.97 -1.15
C LEU A 22 -19.90 15.43 -0.62
N GLN A 23 -20.15 16.74 -0.60
CA GLN A 23 -21.44 17.30 -0.34
C GLN A 23 -22.25 17.30 -1.64
N MET A 24 -23.38 16.62 -1.66
CA MET A 24 -24.18 16.38 -2.86
C MET A 24 -25.37 17.32 -2.97
N ASP A 25 -25.94 17.71 -1.84
CA ASP A 25 -26.95 18.78 -1.66
C ASP A 25 -26.90 19.26 -0.19
N ASP A 26 -27.90 20.02 0.27
CA ASP A 26 -27.94 20.56 1.64
C ASP A 26 -28.06 19.48 2.73
N GLU A 27 -28.59 18.28 2.41
CA GLU A 27 -28.93 17.23 3.37
C GLU A 27 -28.11 15.93 3.18
N HIS A 28 -27.36 15.83 2.07
CA HIS A 28 -26.71 14.57 1.71
C HIS A 28 -25.23 14.76 1.42
N ALA A 29 -24.42 14.02 2.16
CA ALA A 29 -22.98 13.92 1.95
C ALA A 29 -22.52 12.46 1.89
N LEU A 30 -21.38 12.25 1.25
CA LEU A 30 -20.66 10.98 1.17
C LEU A 30 -19.25 11.18 1.67
N LEU A 31 -18.76 10.29 2.53
CA LEU A 31 -17.38 10.30 2.98
C LEU A 31 -16.57 9.26 2.17
N ILE A 32 -15.43 9.67 1.67
CA ILE A 32 -14.47 8.80 0.97
C ILE A 32 -13.23 8.71 1.83
N ASP A 33 -12.94 7.52 2.35
CA ASP A 33 -11.91 7.19 3.31
C ASP A 33 -12.04 7.92 4.66
N CYS A 34 -11.37 7.39 5.68
CA CYS A 34 -11.21 8.00 7.00
C CYS A 34 -9.91 7.49 7.61
N GLY A 35 -8.79 8.00 7.09
CA GLY A 35 -7.46 7.51 7.33
C GLY A 35 -6.78 8.08 8.57
N LEU A 36 -5.81 7.33 9.08
CA LEU A 36 -4.95 7.74 10.18
C LEU A 36 -3.81 8.61 9.67
N PHE A 37 -3.48 9.67 10.38
CA PHE A 37 -2.27 10.44 10.15
C PHE A 37 -1.04 9.69 10.66
N GLN A 38 0.08 9.81 9.97
CA GLN A 38 1.34 9.12 10.29
C GLN A 38 2.56 10.02 10.08
N GLY A 39 3.73 9.60 10.63
CA GLY A 39 5.01 10.29 10.42
C GLY A 39 5.05 11.70 11.00
N ALA A 40 5.59 12.66 10.26
CA ALA A 40 5.75 14.04 10.69
C ALA A 40 4.42 14.75 11.01
N GLU A 41 3.31 14.32 10.41
CA GLU A 41 1.97 14.86 10.70
C GLU A 41 1.49 14.52 12.12
N THR A 42 2.13 13.55 12.81
CA THR A 42 1.85 13.20 14.22
C THR A 42 2.74 13.93 15.23
N SER A 43 3.67 14.77 14.78
CA SER A 43 4.50 15.61 15.67
C SER A 43 3.63 16.64 16.42
N PRO A 44 4.12 17.21 17.55
CA PRO A 44 3.40 18.27 18.28
C PRO A 44 3.04 19.48 17.42
N GLU A 45 3.88 19.78 16.41
CA GLU A 45 3.66 20.85 15.43
C GLU A 45 2.83 20.37 14.21
N GLY A 46 2.63 19.05 14.05
CA GLY A 46 1.87 18.47 12.96
C GLY A 46 0.35 18.53 13.15
N ARG A 47 -0.41 18.35 12.07
CA ARG A 47 -1.89 18.35 12.08
C ARG A 47 -2.50 17.24 12.96
N ALA A 48 -1.75 16.23 13.33
CA ALA A 48 -2.19 15.06 14.11
C ALA A 48 -1.55 14.97 15.50
N GLY A 49 -1.21 16.08 16.12
CA GLY A 49 -0.80 16.09 17.53
C GLY A 49 -1.79 15.30 18.40
N ALA A 50 -1.36 14.81 19.56
CA ALA A 50 -2.02 13.80 20.40
C ALA A 50 -3.53 13.97 20.71
N GLY A 51 -4.15 15.08 20.32
CA GLY A 51 -5.60 15.35 20.43
C GLY A 51 -6.37 15.31 19.11
N LYS A 52 -5.73 15.09 17.96
CA LYS A 52 -6.36 15.27 16.62
C LYS A 52 -6.77 13.97 15.92
N LEU A 53 -6.79 12.86 16.61
CA LEU A 53 -7.36 11.61 16.09
C LEU A 53 -8.91 11.68 16.06
N ALA A 54 -9.51 12.53 16.89
CA ALA A 54 -10.94 12.75 16.91
C ALA A 54 -11.43 13.32 15.57
N ILE A 55 -12.69 13.04 15.27
CA ILE A 55 -13.39 13.63 14.12
C ILE A 55 -13.79 15.05 14.50
N ASP A 56 -13.26 16.03 13.78
CA ASP A 56 -13.41 17.47 14.04
C ASP A 56 -14.34 18.17 13.03
N PHE A 57 -15.08 17.40 12.24
CA PHE A 57 -16.06 17.88 11.27
C PHE A 57 -17.44 17.30 11.55
N SER A 58 -18.51 17.99 11.08
CA SER A 58 -19.89 17.52 11.24
C SER A 58 -20.13 16.21 10.49
N LEU A 59 -20.83 15.29 11.16
CA LEU A 59 -21.31 14.05 10.57
C LEU A 59 -22.74 14.17 10.00
N ASP A 60 -23.36 15.36 10.11
CA ASP A 60 -24.71 15.58 9.62
C ASP A 60 -24.78 15.38 8.11
N GLY A 61 -25.79 14.68 7.67
CA GLY A 61 -25.98 14.39 6.25
C GLY A 61 -25.09 13.31 5.66
N ILE A 62 -24.05 12.81 6.36
CA ILE A 62 -23.18 11.74 5.81
C ILE A 62 -23.96 10.42 5.76
N LYS A 63 -24.31 10.00 4.54
CA LYS A 63 -25.13 8.81 4.30
C LYS A 63 -24.34 7.49 4.31
N ALA A 64 -23.07 7.54 3.90
CA ALA A 64 -22.16 6.37 3.87
C ALA A 64 -20.70 6.80 3.94
N LEU A 65 -19.84 5.88 4.36
CA LEU A 65 -18.40 5.90 4.14
C LEU A 65 -18.06 4.93 3.01
N VAL A 66 -17.29 5.35 2.02
CA VAL A 66 -16.70 4.47 1.02
C VAL A 66 -15.22 4.31 1.34
N ALA A 67 -14.77 3.08 1.65
CA ALA A 67 -13.36 2.78 1.80
C ALA A 67 -12.76 2.36 0.44
N THR A 68 -11.84 3.16 -0.08
CA THR A 68 -11.17 2.88 -1.35
C THR A 68 -10.30 1.64 -1.24
N HIS A 69 -9.56 1.50 -0.15
CA HIS A 69 -8.77 0.33 0.20
C HIS A 69 -8.45 0.32 1.71
N VAL A 70 -7.75 -0.72 2.17
CA VAL A 70 -7.65 -0.99 3.62
C VAL A 70 -6.31 -0.59 4.25
N HIS A 71 -5.48 0.24 3.61
CA HIS A 71 -4.32 0.80 4.29
C HIS A 71 -4.74 1.73 5.44
N ILE A 72 -3.90 1.80 6.46
CA ILE A 72 -4.23 2.47 7.72
C ILE A 72 -4.44 3.98 7.56
N ASP A 73 -3.77 4.61 6.61
CA ASP A 73 -3.91 6.01 6.22
C ASP A 73 -5.18 6.31 5.39
N HIS A 74 -5.98 5.27 5.10
CA HIS A 74 -7.31 5.37 4.45
C HIS A 74 -8.46 4.90 5.35
N VAL A 75 -8.20 4.03 6.34
CA VAL A 75 -9.27 3.46 7.19
C VAL A 75 -9.02 3.58 8.69
N GLY A 76 -7.84 4.03 9.10
CA GLY A 76 -7.41 3.91 10.49
C GLY A 76 -8.16 4.78 11.49
N ARG A 77 -8.89 5.83 11.06
CA ARG A 77 -9.78 6.62 11.93
C ARG A 77 -11.23 6.14 11.93
N ILE A 78 -11.57 5.03 11.26
CA ILE A 78 -12.92 4.46 11.34
C ILE A 78 -13.36 4.19 12.80
N PRO A 79 -12.51 3.70 13.72
CA PRO A 79 -12.89 3.58 15.14
C PRO A 79 -13.33 4.91 15.76
N TYR A 80 -12.63 6.00 15.44
CA TYR A 80 -12.93 7.34 15.93
C TYR A 80 -14.19 7.91 15.27
N LEU A 81 -14.41 7.61 13.99
CA LEU A 81 -15.62 8.00 13.27
C LEU A 81 -16.87 7.35 13.88
N LEU A 82 -16.79 6.08 14.25
CA LEU A 82 -17.87 5.37 14.94
C LEU A 82 -18.10 5.92 16.35
N ALA A 83 -17.01 6.21 17.08
CA ALA A 83 -17.07 6.82 18.41
C ALA A 83 -17.69 8.23 18.37
N ALA A 84 -17.48 8.98 17.30
CA ALA A 84 -18.10 10.28 17.04
C ALA A 84 -19.59 10.19 16.68
N GLY A 85 -20.15 8.98 16.52
CA GLY A 85 -21.58 8.76 16.30
C GLY A 85 -21.98 8.43 14.86
N PHE A 86 -21.05 8.17 13.94
CA PHE A 86 -21.39 7.74 12.60
C PHE A 86 -22.17 6.42 12.61
N LYS A 87 -23.32 6.40 11.93
CA LYS A 87 -24.23 5.24 11.90
C LYS A 87 -24.42 4.64 10.51
N GLY A 88 -23.89 5.26 9.47
CA GLY A 88 -24.03 4.82 8.09
C GLY A 88 -23.30 3.51 7.78
N PRO A 89 -23.55 2.92 6.59
CA PRO A 89 -22.82 1.77 6.09
C PRO A 89 -21.40 2.15 5.68
N ILE A 90 -20.50 1.15 5.70
CA ILE A 90 -19.15 1.21 5.17
C ILE A 90 -19.14 0.41 3.86
N LEU A 91 -19.12 1.12 2.74
CA LEU A 91 -19.11 0.53 1.40
C LEU A 91 -17.66 0.27 1.00
N CYS A 92 -17.37 -0.94 0.55
CA CYS A 92 -16.04 -1.28 0.05
C CYS A 92 -16.13 -2.44 -0.95
N SER A 93 -15.02 -2.76 -1.62
CA SER A 93 -15.00 -3.93 -2.52
C SER A 93 -15.12 -5.25 -1.76
N GLU A 94 -15.56 -6.31 -2.45
CA GLU A 94 -15.65 -7.65 -1.86
C GLU A 94 -14.34 -8.12 -1.20
N PRO A 95 -13.14 -7.95 -1.82
CA PRO A 95 -11.90 -8.29 -1.12
C PRO A 95 -11.61 -7.38 0.08
N SER A 96 -11.87 -6.07 -0.03
CA SER A 96 -11.70 -5.14 1.10
C SER A 96 -12.62 -5.49 2.27
N ALA A 97 -13.82 -5.99 2.02
CA ALA A 97 -14.74 -6.43 3.08
C ALA A 97 -14.17 -7.60 3.92
N LYS A 98 -13.32 -8.44 3.34
CA LYS A 98 -12.61 -9.51 4.05
C LYS A 98 -11.36 -9.02 4.79
N LEU A 99 -10.70 -8.00 4.26
CA LEU A 99 -9.43 -7.48 4.79
C LEU A 99 -9.64 -6.41 5.87
N LEU A 100 -10.69 -5.61 5.74
CA LEU A 100 -10.99 -4.47 6.62
C LEU A 100 -11.11 -4.83 8.10
N PRO A 101 -11.82 -5.90 8.50
CA PRO A 101 -11.88 -6.30 9.91
C PRO A 101 -10.52 -6.60 10.51
N ILE A 102 -9.59 -7.19 9.74
CA ILE A 102 -8.24 -7.54 10.20
C ILE A 102 -7.42 -6.26 10.48
N VAL A 103 -7.50 -5.27 9.59
CA VAL A 103 -6.82 -3.97 9.75
C VAL A 103 -7.40 -3.21 10.94
N LEU A 104 -8.71 -3.16 11.05
CA LEU A 104 -9.39 -2.41 12.11
C LEU A 104 -9.25 -3.08 13.48
N GLU A 105 -9.11 -4.41 13.55
CA GLU A 105 -8.74 -5.12 14.76
C GLU A 105 -7.38 -4.64 15.29
N ASP A 106 -6.39 -4.59 14.42
CA ASP A 106 -5.03 -4.15 14.77
C ASP A 106 -5.03 -2.68 15.21
N ALA A 107 -5.68 -1.80 14.43
CA ALA A 107 -5.83 -0.40 14.76
C ALA A 107 -6.54 -0.17 16.11
N PHE A 108 -7.60 -0.93 16.40
CA PHE A 108 -8.32 -0.85 17.65
C PHE A 108 -7.47 -1.29 18.84
N LYS A 109 -6.72 -2.40 18.70
CA LYS A 109 -5.80 -2.90 19.71
C LYS A 109 -4.65 -1.94 20.04
N LEU A 110 -4.20 -1.18 19.05
CA LEU A 110 -3.13 -0.19 19.21
C LEU A 110 -3.64 1.14 19.79
N GLY A 111 -4.82 1.58 19.38
CA GLY A 111 -5.33 2.92 19.71
C GLY A 111 -6.33 2.97 20.89
N PHE A 112 -7.03 1.88 21.19
CA PHE A 112 -8.14 1.90 22.16
C PHE A 112 -8.00 0.89 23.27
N SER A 113 -8.03 -0.42 22.97
CA SER A 113 -8.05 -1.46 23.97
C SER A 113 -7.55 -2.81 23.45
N ARG A 114 -6.80 -3.52 24.30
CA ARG A 114 -6.41 -4.91 24.06
C ARG A 114 -7.32 -5.92 24.73
N ASP A 115 -8.36 -5.46 25.44
CA ASP A 115 -9.35 -6.35 26.04
C ASP A 115 -10.12 -7.11 24.95
N GLN A 116 -10.07 -8.44 25.01
CA GLN A 116 -10.62 -9.30 23.97
C GLN A 116 -12.13 -9.11 23.76
N LYS A 117 -12.88 -8.88 24.84
CA LYS A 117 -14.34 -8.69 24.75
C LYS A 117 -14.69 -7.36 24.05
N GLN A 118 -13.88 -6.30 24.30
CA GLN A 118 -14.07 -5.01 23.65
C GLN A 118 -13.70 -5.12 22.16
N VAL A 119 -12.63 -5.80 21.83
CA VAL A 119 -12.21 -6.07 20.44
C VAL A 119 -13.30 -6.83 19.68
N GLU A 120 -13.81 -7.93 20.22
CA GLU A 120 -14.88 -8.72 19.59
C GLU A 120 -16.17 -7.92 19.40
N ARG A 121 -16.57 -7.12 20.38
CA ARG A 121 -17.73 -6.25 20.27
C ARG A 121 -17.56 -5.19 19.18
N TYR A 122 -16.38 -4.61 19.09
CA TYR A 122 -16.03 -3.66 18.04
C TYR A 122 -16.05 -4.31 16.65
N LEU A 123 -15.42 -5.46 16.48
CA LEU A 123 -15.40 -6.19 15.20
C LEU A 123 -16.80 -6.55 14.74
N LYS A 124 -17.65 -7.04 15.64
CA LYS A 124 -19.06 -7.32 15.33
C LYS A 124 -19.81 -6.06 14.83
N LEU A 125 -19.54 -4.90 15.43
CA LEU A 125 -20.12 -3.63 14.98
C LEU A 125 -19.64 -3.29 13.56
N ILE A 126 -18.35 -3.46 13.27
CA ILE A 126 -17.77 -3.21 11.93
C ILE A 126 -18.41 -4.14 10.90
N GLU A 127 -18.42 -5.44 11.16
CA GLU A 127 -18.97 -6.45 10.25
C GLU A 127 -20.43 -6.17 9.88
N GLN A 128 -21.23 -5.71 10.85
CA GLN A 128 -22.63 -5.33 10.62
C GLN A 128 -22.81 -4.09 9.73
N ARG A 129 -21.77 -3.25 9.59
CA ARG A 129 -21.82 -2.02 8.81
C ARG A 129 -21.18 -2.16 7.44
N ILE A 130 -20.36 -3.17 7.23
CA ILE A 130 -19.71 -3.42 5.94
C ILE A 130 -20.76 -3.85 4.91
N VAL A 131 -20.77 -3.16 3.78
CA VAL A 131 -21.51 -3.53 2.58
C VAL A 131 -20.50 -3.80 1.47
N ALA A 132 -20.33 -5.07 1.15
CA ALA A 132 -19.41 -5.50 0.09
C ALA A 132 -20.03 -5.24 -1.28
N LEU A 133 -19.36 -4.44 -2.10
CA LEU A 133 -19.81 -4.13 -3.46
C LEU A 133 -18.95 -4.86 -4.49
N PRO A 134 -19.56 -5.56 -5.45
CA PRO A 134 -18.83 -6.14 -6.56
C PRO A 134 -18.27 -5.03 -7.46
N TYR A 135 -17.08 -5.27 -8.01
CA TYR A 135 -16.51 -4.34 -8.99
C TYR A 135 -17.39 -4.18 -10.23
N LYS A 136 -17.37 -2.97 -10.81
CA LYS A 136 -18.03 -2.60 -12.08
C LYS A 136 -19.56 -2.55 -12.02
N GLN A 137 -20.17 -2.84 -10.90
CA GLN A 137 -21.62 -2.76 -10.74
C GLN A 137 -22.00 -1.45 -10.06
N TRP A 138 -23.09 -0.84 -10.52
CA TRP A 138 -23.65 0.34 -9.91
C TRP A 138 -24.48 -0.02 -8.69
N PHE A 139 -24.21 0.65 -7.58
CA PHE A 139 -24.97 0.61 -6.35
C PHE A 139 -25.70 1.95 -6.19
N THR A 140 -27.02 1.90 -6.01
CA THR A 140 -27.84 3.09 -5.76
C THR A 140 -27.79 3.43 -4.28
N LEU A 141 -27.22 4.59 -3.95
CA LEU A 141 -27.13 5.09 -2.58
C LEU A 141 -28.36 5.94 -2.21
N ILE A 142 -28.77 6.81 -3.11
CA ILE A 142 -29.91 7.71 -2.94
C ILE A 142 -30.75 7.66 -4.20
N ASP A 143 -32.07 7.58 -4.04
CA ASP A 143 -33.04 7.65 -5.13
C ASP A 143 -34.26 8.43 -4.66
N THR A 144 -34.24 9.75 -4.91
CA THR A 144 -35.30 10.67 -4.54
C THR A 144 -35.73 11.49 -5.76
N LYS A 145 -36.78 12.29 -5.61
CA LYS A 145 -37.22 13.21 -6.66
C LYS A 145 -36.24 14.36 -6.91
N GLN A 146 -35.42 14.73 -5.92
CA GLN A 146 -34.47 15.84 -5.98
C GLN A 146 -33.06 15.38 -6.35
N LEU A 147 -32.65 14.17 -5.90
CA LEU A 147 -31.29 13.70 -6.03
C LEU A 147 -31.25 12.18 -6.24
N ASN A 148 -30.57 11.73 -7.31
CA ASN A 148 -30.22 10.32 -7.45
C ASN A 148 -28.70 10.18 -7.39
N VAL A 149 -28.20 9.26 -6.56
CA VAL A 149 -26.79 8.99 -6.36
C VAL A 149 -26.50 7.52 -6.57
N ARG A 150 -25.56 7.23 -7.48
CA ARG A 150 -25.09 5.87 -7.70
C ARG A 150 -23.57 5.83 -7.55
N ILE A 151 -23.07 4.74 -6.94
CA ILE A 151 -21.65 4.49 -6.69
C ILE A 151 -21.23 3.25 -7.47
N ARG A 152 -20.04 3.29 -8.05
CA ARG A 152 -19.40 2.13 -8.68
C ARG A 152 -17.95 2.06 -8.28
N LEU A 153 -17.52 0.86 -7.85
CA LEU A 153 -16.14 0.58 -7.54
C LEU A 153 -15.44 -0.05 -8.75
N GLN A 154 -14.26 0.45 -9.06
CA GLN A 154 -13.40 -0.08 -10.11
C GLN A 154 -12.04 -0.43 -9.52
N ARG A 155 -11.36 -1.44 -10.07
CA ARG A 155 -10.05 -1.86 -9.55
C ARG A 155 -9.00 -0.76 -9.69
N ALA A 156 -8.41 -0.36 -8.58
CA ALA A 156 -7.30 0.60 -8.53
C ALA A 156 -5.92 -0.07 -8.63
N GLY A 157 -5.79 -1.37 -8.38
CA GLY A 157 -4.56 -2.14 -8.60
C GLY A 157 -3.43 -1.88 -7.61
N HIS A 158 -3.69 -1.15 -6.52
CA HIS A 158 -2.71 -0.79 -5.50
C HIS A 158 -2.44 -1.92 -4.50
N ILE A 159 -3.50 -2.45 -3.87
CA ILE A 159 -3.50 -3.70 -3.10
C ILE A 159 -4.73 -4.52 -3.46
N LEU A 160 -4.80 -5.78 -2.98
CA LEU A 160 -6.00 -6.59 -3.17
C LEU A 160 -7.19 -5.89 -2.50
N GLY A 161 -8.25 -5.69 -3.26
CA GLY A 161 -9.42 -4.96 -2.79
C GLY A 161 -9.43 -3.47 -3.11
N SER A 162 -8.30 -2.87 -3.50
CA SER A 162 -8.27 -1.45 -3.82
C SER A 162 -9.19 -1.08 -4.96
N ALA A 163 -9.87 0.06 -4.80
CA ALA A 163 -10.82 0.57 -5.76
C ALA A 163 -10.68 2.09 -5.91
N TYR A 164 -10.82 2.57 -7.14
CA TYR A 164 -11.25 3.93 -7.35
C TYR A 164 -12.79 3.98 -7.37
N VAL A 165 -13.34 5.12 -7.00
CA VAL A 165 -14.78 5.30 -6.75
C VAL A 165 -15.33 6.25 -7.80
N GLU A 166 -16.31 5.78 -8.59
CA GLU A 166 -17.11 6.64 -9.46
C GLU A 166 -18.44 6.95 -8.76
N VAL A 167 -18.77 8.23 -8.63
CA VAL A 167 -20.04 8.73 -8.07
C VAL A 167 -20.80 9.46 -9.18
N ASP A 168 -21.93 8.91 -9.59
CA ASP A 168 -22.86 9.57 -10.51
C ASP A 168 -23.92 10.31 -9.70
N LEU A 169 -23.99 11.62 -9.89
CA LEU A 169 -25.03 12.50 -9.37
C LEU A 169 -25.98 12.89 -10.51
N HIS A 170 -27.27 12.83 -10.25
CA HIS A 170 -28.30 13.33 -11.13
C HIS A 170 -29.31 14.15 -10.31
N TYR A 171 -29.54 15.39 -10.72
CA TYR A 171 -30.50 16.31 -10.14
C TYR A 171 -31.72 16.38 -11.07
N PRO A 172 -32.80 15.60 -10.80
CA PRO A 172 -33.93 15.48 -11.74
C PRO A 172 -34.64 16.80 -12.05
N GLU A 173 -34.69 17.73 -11.08
CA GLU A 173 -35.35 19.02 -11.26
C GLU A 173 -34.67 19.93 -12.29
N THR A 174 -33.33 19.89 -12.36
CA THR A 174 -32.53 20.67 -13.32
C THR A 174 -32.10 19.86 -14.52
N GLY A 175 -32.17 18.52 -14.45
CA GLY A 175 -31.63 17.61 -15.43
C GLY A 175 -30.09 17.51 -15.40
N GLU A 176 -29.41 18.19 -14.46
CA GLU A 176 -27.96 18.22 -14.36
C GLU A 176 -27.43 16.83 -13.92
N LYS A 177 -26.33 16.43 -14.56
CA LYS A 177 -25.61 15.18 -14.26
C LYS A 177 -24.14 15.46 -14.08
N LYS A 178 -23.56 14.95 -12.99
CA LYS A 178 -22.13 15.06 -12.71
C LYS A 178 -21.55 13.69 -12.36
N ARG A 179 -20.36 13.42 -12.86
CA ARG A 179 -19.54 12.26 -12.44
C ARG A 179 -18.31 12.74 -11.71
N ILE A 180 -18.21 12.36 -10.45
CA ILE A 180 -17.04 12.59 -9.61
C ILE A 180 -16.28 11.29 -9.47
N VAL A 181 -14.95 11.32 -9.63
CA VAL A 181 -14.09 10.16 -9.47
C VAL A 181 -13.08 10.45 -8.36
N PHE A 182 -13.00 9.53 -7.39
CA PHE A 182 -11.95 9.51 -6.36
C PHE A 182 -11.04 8.35 -6.66
N SER A 183 -9.77 8.62 -6.91
CA SER A 183 -8.81 7.57 -7.30
C SER A 183 -8.51 6.58 -6.17
N GLY A 184 -8.59 7.02 -4.90
CA GLY A 184 -7.83 6.36 -3.86
C GLY A 184 -6.37 6.25 -4.30
N ASP A 185 -5.68 5.21 -3.88
CA ASP A 185 -4.33 4.92 -4.34
C ASP A 185 -4.35 4.04 -5.59
N LEU A 186 -3.67 4.51 -6.63
CA LEU A 186 -3.59 3.83 -7.92
C LEU A 186 -2.36 2.94 -7.99
N GLY A 187 -2.55 1.72 -8.47
CA GLY A 187 -1.48 0.74 -8.60
C GLY A 187 -0.52 1.02 -9.74
N ALA A 188 0.73 0.62 -9.55
CA ALA A 188 1.74 0.64 -10.60
C ALA A 188 1.39 -0.39 -11.71
N PRO A 189 1.67 -0.09 -12.99
CA PRO A 189 1.55 -1.08 -14.04
C PRO A 189 2.52 -2.23 -13.79
N HIS A 190 2.09 -3.46 -14.09
CA HIS A 190 2.89 -4.68 -13.89
C HIS A 190 3.24 -5.00 -12.43
N ALA A 191 2.43 -4.55 -11.48
CA ALA A 191 2.50 -5.07 -10.10
C ALA A 191 2.18 -6.57 -10.10
N PRO A 192 2.89 -7.39 -9.29
CA PRO A 192 2.55 -8.79 -9.15
C PRO A 192 1.14 -8.99 -8.57
N ILE A 193 0.49 -10.08 -8.96
CA ILE A 193 -0.82 -10.53 -8.44
C ILE A 193 -2.00 -9.69 -8.94
N LEU A 194 -1.84 -8.37 -9.07
CA LEU A 194 -2.95 -7.45 -9.25
C LEU A 194 -3.04 -6.92 -10.70
N PRO A 195 -4.24 -6.86 -11.28
CA PRO A 195 -4.42 -6.18 -12.55
C PRO A 195 -4.22 -4.67 -12.41
N ALA A 196 -3.53 -4.07 -13.38
CA ALA A 196 -3.36 -2.62 -13.43
C ALA A 196 -4.71 -1.88 -13.49
N PRO A 197 -4.79 -0.64 -12.96
CA PRO A 197 -5.98 0.17 -13.05
C PRO A 197 -6.31 0.51 -14.51
N LYS A 198 -7.60 0.53 -14.83
CA LYS A 198 -8.11 1.06 -16.10
C LYS A 198 -8.73 2.41 -15.83
N ALA A 199 -8.42 3.40 -16.67
CA ALA A 199 -9.03 4.70 -16.57
C ALA A 199 -10.56 4.62 -16.65
N PRO A 200 -11.31 5.46 -15.92
CA PRO A 200 -12.75 5.56 -16.08
C PRO A 200 -13.09 6.09 -17.49
N TYR A 201 -14.32 5.87 -17.94
CA TYR A 201 -14.76 6.40 -19.23
C TYR A 201 -14.73 7.93 -19.26
N LYS A 202 -15.21 8.56 -18.19
CA LYS A 202 -15.22 10.02 -18.02
C LYS A 202 -15.21 10.41 -16.53
N ALA A 203 -14.81 11.62 -16.25
CA ALA A 203 -15.05 12.32 -14.98
C ALA A 203 -15.35 13.80 -15.30
N ASP A 204 -16.26 14.43 -14.57
CA ASP A 204 -16.41 15.89 -14.58
C ASP A 204 -15.44 16.51 -13.57
N VAL A 205 -15.29 15.86 -12.39
CA VAL A 205 -14.31 16.19 -11.36
C VAL A 205 -13.53 14.94 -11.00
N LEU A 206 -12.20 15.06 -10.91
CA LEU A 206 -11.30 13.99 -10.51
C LEU A 206 -10.51 14.40 -9.27
N VAL A 207 -10.63 13.63 -8.19
CA VAL A 207 -9.73 13.69 -7.04
C VAL A 207 -8.72 12.56 -7.19
N ILE A 208 -7.44 12.89 -7.36
CA ILE A 208 -6.40 11.90 -7.68
C ILE A 208 -5.21 12.02 -6.74
N GLU A 209 -4.65 10.85 -6.36
CA GLU A 209 -3.39 10.77 -5.62
C GLU A 209 -2.22 11.35 -6.42
N SER A 210 -1.15 11.67 -5.71
CA SER A 210 0.08 12.21 -6.31
C SER A 210 1.36 11.78 -5.59
N THR A 211 1.34 10.61 -4.94
CA THR A 211 2.46 10.09 -4.14
C THR A 211 3.79 10.10 -4.90
N TYR A 212 3.78 9.68 -6.14
CA TYR A 212 4.94 9.71 -7.04
C TYR A 212 4.71 10.60 -8.26
N GLY A 213 4.08 11.75 -8.05
CA GLY A 213 3.81 12.72 -9.09
C GLY A 213 5.06 13.37 -9.71
N ASP A 214 6.23 13.20 -9.09
CA ASP A 214 7.50 13.82 -9.48
C ASP A 214 8.53 12.85 -10.09
N ARG A 215 8.20 11.56 -10.22
CA ARG A 215 9.20 10.55 -10.65
C ARG A 215 8.61 9.35 -11.38
N LEU A 216 9.50 8.62 -12.08
CA LEU A 216 9.20 7.37 -12.75
C LEU A 216 9.79 6.20 -11.98
N HIS A 217 9.13 5.04 -12.07
CA HIS A 217 9.61 3.80 -11.47
C HIS A 217 10.55 3.02 -12.39
N GLU A 218 11.42 2.21 -11.78
CA GLU A 218 12.19 1.20 -12.50
C GLU A 218 11.23 0.14 -13.08
N ASP A 219 11.58 -0.39 -14.26
CA ASP A 219 10.80 -1.47 -14.84
C ASP A 219 10.89 -2.79 -14.03
N ARG A 220 9.88 -3.67 -14.18
CA ARG A 220 9.80 -4.93 -13.43
C ARG A 220 10.99 -5.86 -13.69
N ARG A 221 11.55 -5.84 -14.89
CA ARG A 221 12.69 -6.71 -15.23
C ARG A 221 13.94 -6.29 -14.50
N SER A 222 14.27 -5.01 -14.50
CA SER A 222 15.41 -4.44 -13.77
C SER A 222 15.32 -4.73 -12.28
N ARG A 223 14.17 -4.47 -11.64
CA ARG A 223 14.00 -4.68 -10.19
C ARG A 223 14.16 -6.16 -9.81
N ARG A 224 13.65 -7.10 -10.63
CA ARG A 224 13.83 -8.55 -10.41
C ARG A 224 15.28 -8.97 -10.50
N ALA A 225 16.02 -8.48 -11.50
CA ALA A 225 17.44 -8.78 -11.64
C ALA A 225 18.26 -8.23 -10.45
N ARG A 226 17.91 -7.06 -9.94
CA ARG A 226 18.54 -6.48 -8.75
C ARG A 226 18.21 -7.29 -7.50
N LEU A 227 16.94 -7.68 -7.30
CA LEU A 227 16.55 -8.55 -6.20
C LEU A 227 17.33 -9.86 -6.25
N GLU A 228 17.41 -10.50 -7.40
CA GLU A 228 18.14 -11.77 -7.59
C GLU A 228 19.62 -11.64 -7.22
N LYS A 229 20.28 -10.50 -7.53
CA LYS A 229 21.67 -10.23 -7.12
C LYS A 229 21.84 -10.12 -5.61
N VAL A 230 20.91 -9.46 -4.91
CA VAL A 230 20.94 -9.38 -3.45
C VAL A 230 20.81 -10.75 -2.82
N LEU A 231 19.94 -11.62 -3.36
CA LEU A 231 19.80 -13.01 -2.90
C LEU A 231 21.06 -13.84 -3.18
N GLU A 232 21.68 -13.68 -4.34
CA GLU A 232 22.96 -14.33 -4.68
C GLU A 232 24.07 -13.94 -3.70
N HIS A 233 24.15 -12.65 -3.32
CA HIS A 233 25.10 -12.17 -2.35
C HIS A 233 24.91 -12.85 -1.00
N ALA A 234 23.68 -12.86 -0.46
CA ALA A 234 23.36 -13.51 0.81
C ALA A 234 23.69 -15.01 0.82
N LEU A 235 23.35 -15.72 -0.27
CA LEU A 235 23.69 -17.14 -0.42
C LEU A 235 25.21 -17.37 -0.43
N SER A 236 25.97 -16.49 -1.10
CA SER A 236 27.42 -16.58 -1.21
C SER A 236 28.14 -16.30 0.11
N ASN A 237 27.64 -15.33 0.88
CA ASN A 237 28.23 -14.86 2.13
C ASN A 237 27.70 -15.60 3.37
N GLN A 238 26.78 -16.54 3.18
CA GLN A 238 26.06 -17.22 4.28
C GLN A 238 25.38 -16.20 5.22
N GLY A 239 24.81 -15.14 4.63
CA GLY A 239 24.13 -14.06 5.33
C GLY A 239 22.62 -14.14 5.25
N THR A 240 21.96 -13.25 5.96
CA THR A 240 20.51 -13.09 5.94
C THR A 240 20.16 -11.79 5.23
N VAL A 241 19.17 -11.82 4.32
CA VAL A 241 18.55 -10.61 3.77
C VAL A 241 17.39 -10.19 4.65
N LEU A 242 17.47 -9.02 5.26
CA LEU A 242 16.41 -8.43 6.07
C LEU A 242 15.57 -7.47 5.20
N ILE A 243 14.29 -7.72 5.07
CA ILE A 243 13.37 -6.94 4.25
C ILE A 243 12.28 -6.32 5.13
N PRO A 244 12.44 -5.05 5.54
CA PRO A 244 11.35 -4.30 6.18
C PRO A 244 10.17 -4.16 5.22
N ALA A 245 8.98 -4.65 5.61
CA ALA A 245 7.81 -4.60 4.75
C ALA A 245 6.52 -4.32 5.52
N PHE A 246 5.58 -3.64 4.86
CA PHE A 246 4.21 -3.54 5.36
C PHE A 246 3.50 -4.89 5.23
N SER A 247 2.62 -5.17 6.18
CA SER A 247 1.97 -6.49 6.31
C SER A 247 1.04 -6.83 5.15
N ILE A 248 0.47 -5.82 4.48
CA ILE A 248 -0.45 -6.00 3.34
C ILE A 248 0.11 -5.34 2.07
N GLY A 249 -0.10 -5.98 0.93
CA GLY A 249 0.34 -5.56 -0.39
C GLY A 249 1.80 -5.93 -0.65
N ARG A 250 2.73 -5.15 -0.09
CA ARG A 250 4.19 -5.31 -0.34
C ARG A 250 4.71 -6.70 0.01
N THR A 251 4.30 -7.25 1.14
CA THR A 251 4.71 -8.60 1.55
C THR A 251 4.28 -9.66 0.52
N GLN A 252 3.04 -9.61 0.05
CA GLN A 252 2.52 -10.59 -0.90
C GLN A 252 3.18 -10.46 -2.29
N GLU A 253 3.48 -9.24 -2.74
CA GLU A 253 4.22 -9.00 -3.97
C GLU A 253 5.66 -9.55 -3.91
N LEU A 254 6.34 -9.36 -2.77
CA LEU A 254 7.67 -9.93 -2.55
C LEU A 254 7.64 -11.45 -2.56
N LEU A 255 6.70 -12.08 -1.85
CA LEU A 255 6.54 -13.54 -1.86
C LEU A 255 6.36 -14.07 -3.29
N TYR A 256 5.53 -13.38 -4.09
CA TYR A 256 5.30 -13.74 -5.49
C TYR A 256 6.58 -13.71 -6.35
N GLU A 257 7.40 -12.66 -6.20
CA GLU A 257 8.66 -12.54 -6.96
C GLU A 257 9.74 -13.50 -6.44
N LEU A 258 9.83 -13.70 -5.13
CA LEU A 258 10.79 -14.61 -4.50
C LEU A 258 10.53 -16.07 -4.90
N GLU A 259 9.25 -16.50 -4.88
CA GLU A 259 8.89 -17.84 -5.34
C GLU A 259 9.35 -18.08 -6.78
N ASP A 260 9.12 -17.11 -7.67
CA ASP A 260 9.50 -17.25 -9.07
C ASP A 260 11.03 -17.27 -9.28
N ILE A 261 11.77 -16.42 -8.56
CA ILE A 261 13.24 -16.42 -8.62
C ILE A 261 13.79 -17.77 -8.16
N ILE A 262 13.36 -18.26 -7.00
CA ILE A 262 13.80 -19.53 -6.43
C ILE A 262 13.48 -20.68 -7.37
N HIS A 263 12.24 -20.74 -7.86
CA HIS A 263 11.81 -21.79 -8.79
C HIS A 263 12.67 -21.83 -10.06
N ARG A 264 12.89 -20.68 -10.71
CA ARG A 264 13.72 -20.60 -11.92
C ARG A 264 15.17 -20.97 -11.68
N ARG A 265 15.73 -20.57 -10.53
CA ARG A 265 17.12 -20.86 -10.16
C ARG A 265 17.30 -22.33 -9.82
N ALA A 266 16.41 -22.92 -9.03
CA ALA A 266 16.42 -24.34 -8.71
C ALA A 266 16.34 -25.23 -9.98
N LEU A 267 15.47 -24.87 -10.94
CA LEU A 267 15.41 -25.58 -12.22
C LEU A 267 16.70 -25.48 -13.03
N LYS A 268 17.35 -24.30 -13.07
CA LYS A 268 18.63 -24.12 -13.74
C LYS A 268 19.75 -24.96 -13.09
N GLU A 269 19.76 -25.06 -11.77
CA GLU A 269 20.74 -25.90 -11.04
C GLU A 269 20.54 -27.40 -11.33
N LEU A 270 19.31 -27.87 -11.31
CA LEU A 270 18.94 -29.23 -11.66
C LEU A 270 19.40 -29.57 -13.10
N ALA A 271 19.13 -28.69 -14.06
CA ALA A 271 19.56 -28.88 -15.45
C ALA A 271 21.10 -28.91 -15.59
N ARG A 272 21.81 -28.06 -14.85
CA ARG A 272 23.29 -28.07 -14.82
C ARG A 272 23.85 -29.35 -14.20
N ALA A 273 23.28 -29.81 -13.09
CA ALA A 273 23.68 -31.05 -12.44
C ALA A 273 23.50 -32.27 -13.36
N GLN A 274 22.40 -32.34 -14.12
CA GLN A 274 22.14 -33.39 -15.10
C GLN A 274 23.14 -33.34 -16.28
N SER A 275 23.51 -32.14 -16.77
CA SER A 275 24.47 -31.98 -17.86
C SER A 275 25.93 -32.21 -17.42
N SER A 276 26.27 -31.97 -16.16
CA SER A 276 27.62 -32.18 -15.62
C SER A 276 27.86 -33.63 -15.19
N ALA A 277 26.83 -34.40 -14.90
CA ALA A 277 26.94 -35.83 -14.64
C ALA A 277 27.48 -36.62 -15.87
N SER A 278 27.39 -36.02 -17.06
CA SER A 278 27.93 -36.59 -18.32
C SER A 278 29.36 -36.13 -18.65
N LYS A 279 29.94 -35.19 -17.87
CA LYS A 279 31.31 -34.68 -18.09
C LYS A 279 32.09 -34.74 -16.79
N SER A 280 33.12 -35.59 -16.75
CA SER A 280 34.14 -35.63 -15.68
C SER A 280 34.91 -34.30 -15.66
N SER A 281 34.44 -33.30 -14.94
CA SER A 281 35.16 -32.05 -14.71
C SER A 281 35.25 -31.72 -13.22
N THR A 282 36.47 -31.58 -12.75
CA THR A 282 36.93 -31.38 -11.36
C THR A 282 36.76 -29.97 -10.82
N SER A 283 35.88 -29.13 -11.34
CA SER A 283 35.57 -27.82 -10.73
C SER A 283 34.26 -27.86 -9.98
N LYS A 284 34.31 -28.17 -8.67
CA LYS A 284 33.25 -27.89 -7.69
C LYS A 284 33.20 -26.38 -7.46
N ALA A 285 32.64 -25.61 -8.38
CA ALA A 285 32.02 -24.35 -7.97
C ALA A 285 30.88 -24.75 -7.04
N THR A 286 30.95 -24.33 -5.78
CA THR A 286 29.87 -24.54 -4.80
C THR A 286 28.59 -23.96 -5.36
N ALA A 287 27.71 -24.83 -5.85
CA ALA A 287 26.41 -24.41 -6.36
C ALA A 287 25.64 -23.77 -5.19
N LEU A 288 25.07 -22.58 -5.40
CA LEU A 288 24.25 -21.90 -4.40
C LEU A 288 22.97 -22.70 -4.21
N ASP A 289 22.60 -23.00 -2.98
CA ASP A 289 21.43 -23.85 -2.67
C ASP A 289 20.13 -23.05 -2.71
N TRP A 290 19.67 -22.71 -3.92
CA TRP A 290 18.42 -22.02 -4.13
C TRP A 290 17.19 -22.83 -3.71
N ALA A 291 17.25 -24.14 -3.88
CA ALA A 291 16.13 -25.02 -3.60
C ALA A 291 15.75 -25.06 -2.10
N ASN A 292 16.71 -24.84 -1.22
CA ASN A 292 16.54 -24.89 0.22
C ASN A 292 16.64 -23.51 0.90
N LEU A 293 16.73 -22.40 0.16
CA LEU A 293 16.76 -21.05 0.72
C LEU A 293 15.45 -20.73 1.45
N PRO A 294 15.45 -20.57 2.78
CA PRO A 294 14.23 -20.30 3.53
C PRO A 294 13.79 -18.85 3.38
N ILE A 295 12.50 -18.65 3.17
CA ILE A 295 11.81 -17.37 3.21
C ILE A 295 11.02 -17.31 4.50
N ILE A 296 11.40 -16.44 5.42
CA ILE A 296 10.82 -16.33 6.74
C ILE A 296 9.88 -15.11 6.76
N LEU A 297 8.58 -15.37 6.84
CA LEU A 297 7.58 -14.34 7.05
C LEU A 297 7.37 -14.18 8.56
N ASP A 298 8.00 -13.17 9.14
CA ASP A 298 7.96 -12.91 10.57
C ASP A 298 7.05 -11.72 10.89
N SER A 299 5.76 -11.92 10.64
CA SER A 299 4.69 -10.97 10.95
C SER A 299 3.34 -11.71 11.01
N PRO A 300 2.76 -11.90 12.20
CA PRO A 300 1.44 -12.53 12.32
C PRO A 300 0.35 -11.85 11.50
N LEU A 301 0.39 -10.51 11.44
CA LEU A 301 -0.56 -9.76 10.65
C LEU A 301 -0.39 -10.02 9.14
N ALA A 302 0.86 -10.07 8.66
CA ALA A 302 1.14 -10.40 7.27
C ALA A 302 0.76 -11.85 6.93
N SER A 303 0.93 -12.80 7.85
CA SER A 303 0.47 -14.19 7.70
C SER A 303 -1.06 -14.25 7.51
N ARG A 304 -1.82 -13.51 8.33
CA ARG A 304 -3.29 -13.41 8.20
C ARG A 304 -3.71 -12.82 6.84
N PHE A 305 -3.09 -11.72 6.42
CA PHE A 305 -3.37 -11.13 5.11
C PHE A 305 -3.00 -12.07 3.96
N THR A 306 -1.87 -12.77 4.06
CA THR A 306 -1.45 -13.73 3.04
C THR A 306 -2.44 -14.89 2.91
N ALA A 307 -3.03 -15.36 4.02
CA ALA A 307 -4.09 -16.35 4.00
C ALA A 307 -5.33 -15.84 3.24
N VAL A 308 -5.80 -14.63 3.54
CA VAL A 308 -6.95 -14.01 2.84
C VAL A 308 -6.65 -13.78 1.35
N TYR A 309 -5.42 -13.33 1.00
CA TYR A 309 -5.02 -13.21 -0.41
C TYR A 309 -5.16 -14.53 -1.17
N ARG A 310 -4.79 -15.65 -0.54
CA ARG A 310 -4.92 -17.00 -1.13
C ARG A 310 -6.38 -17.42 -1.33
N GLU A 311 -7.27 -17.07 -0.40
CA GLU A 311 -8.71 -17.35 -0.51
C GLU A 311 -9.40 -16.54 -1.62
N LEU A 312 -8.79 -15.41 -2.01
CA LEU A 312 -9.34 -14.45 -2.97
C LEU A 312 -8.62 -14.49 -4.33
N ASP A 313 -8.10 -15.65 -4.73
CA ASP A 313 -7.32 -15.85 -5.96
C ASP A 313 -8.09 -15.53 -7.24
N GLN A 314 -9.42 -15.58 -7.22
CA GLN A 314 -10.29 -15.16 -8.33
C GLN A 314 -10.13 -13.67 -8.67
N PHE A 315 -9.62 -12.84 -7.75
CA PHE A 315 -9.35 -11.43 -7.97
C PHE A 315 -7.93 -11.16 -8.49
N TRP A 316 -7.07 -12.18 -8.56
CA TRP A 316 -5.71 -12.06 -9.08
C TRP A 316 -5.70 -11.81 -10.58
N ASP A 317 -4.57 -11.32 -11.09
CA ASP A 317 -4.37 -11.12 -12.52
C ASP A 317 -4.26 -12.45 -13.30
N ALA A 318 -4.19 -12.35 -14.62
CA ALA A 318 -4.10 -13.53 -15.48
C ALA A 318 -2.77 -14.28 -15.31
N GLU A 319 -1.65 -13.57 -15.05
CA GLU A 319 -0.34 -14.18 -14.83
C GLU A 319 -0.34 -15.03 -13.56
N ALA A 320 -0.82 -14.48 -12.45
CA ALA A 320 -0.85 -15.16 -11.17
C ALA A 320 -1.79 -16.38 -11.20
N ARG A 321 -2.96 -16.25 -11.81
CA ARG A 321 -3.90 -17.37 -11.99
C ARG A 321 -3.34 -18.48 -12.90
N ALA A 322 -2.62 -18.11 -13.97
CA ALA A 322 -1.95 -19.09 -14.82
C ALA A 322 -0.83 -19.84 -14.07
N ARG A 323 -0.18 -19.20 -13.09
CA ARG A 323 0.81 -19.83 -12.21
C ARG A 323 0.17 -20.85 -11.29
N LEU A 324 -0.98 -20.50 -10.65
CA LEU A 324 -1.78 -21.45 -9.85
C LEU A 324 -2.24 -22.65 -10.65
N ALA A 325 -2.73 -22.44 -11.88
CA ALA A 325 -3.17 -23.51 -12.77
C ALA A 325 -2.06 -24.51 -13.12
N LYS A 326 -0.79 -24.10 -13.01
CA LYS A 326 0.40 -24.97 -13.17
C LYS A 326 0.83 -25.62 -11.85
N GLY A 327 0.00 -25.58 -10.80
CA GLY A 327 0.32 -26.16 -9.49
C GLY A 327 1.32 -25.36 -8.65
N ARG A 328 1.63 -24.11 -9.03
CA ARG A 328 2.54 -23.23 -8.29
C ARG A 328 1.73 -22.18 -7.54
N ASN A 329 1.81 -22.18 -6.21
CA ASN A 329 1.18 -21.15 -5.39
C ASN A 329 2.25 -20.19 -4.86
N PRO A 330 2.33 -18.93 -5.37
CA PRO A 330 3.36 -17.98 -4.97
C PRO A 330 3.20 -17.43 -3.54
N LEU A 331 2.06 -17.69 -2.90
CA LEU A 331 1.80 -17.32 -1.50
C LEU A 331 1.74 -18.53 -0.56
N ALA A 332 2.06 -19.75 -1.06
CA ALA A 332 2.15 -20.97 -0.26
C ALA A 332 3.10 -21.96 -0.95
N PHE A 333 4.38 -21.84 -0.72
CA PHE A 333 5.41 -22.68 -1.33
C PHE A 333 6.35 -23.28 -0.28
N ARG A 334 7.08 -24.33 -0.63
CA ARG A 334 7.90 -25.14 0.30
C ARG A 334 8.86 -24.31 1.16
N ASN A 335 9.47 -23.28 0.58
CA ASN A 335 10.49 -22.47 1.26
C ASN A 335 9.92 -21.44 2.23
N LEU A 336 8.60 -21.19 2.19
CA LEU A 336 7.94 -20.18 3.02
C LEU A 336 7.69 -20.73 4.43
N LEU A 337 8.29 -20.06 5.43
CA LEU A 337 8.12 -20.33 6.85
C LEU A 337 7.44 -19.13 7.51
N THR A 338 6.35 -19.34 8.25
CA THR A 338 5.66 -18.31 9.02
C THR A 338 6.03 -18.38 10.49
N VAL A 339 6.18 -17.22 11.12
CA VAL A 339 6.51 -17.08 12.55
C VAL A 339 5.39 -16.34 13.24
N ASP A 340 4.54 -17.07 13.99
CA ASP A 340 3.30 -16.51 14.50
C ASP A 340 3.38 -16.06 15.98
N SER A 341 4.27 -16.66 16.80
CA SER A 341 4.40 -16.30 18.21
C SER A 341 5.63 -15.41 18.47
N HIS A 342 5.61 -14.70 19.61
CA HIS A 342 6.76 -13.92 20.07
C HIS A 342 7.95 -14.82 20.46
N GLN A 343 7.69 -15.96 21.08
CA GLN A 343 8.73 -16.91 21.47
C GLN A 343 9.43 -17.49 20.23
N ALA A 344 8.65 -17.90 19.20
CA ALA A 344 9.21 -18.38 17.94
C ALA A 344 10.02 -17.29 17.21
N HIS A 345 9.58 -16.02 17.29
CA HIS A 345 10.33 -14.88 16.76
C HIS A 345 11.73 -14.76 17.41
N LEU A 346 11.80 -14.74 18.74
CA LEU A 346 13.09 -14.63 19.44
C LEU A 346 13.99 -15.83 19.15
N ALA A 347 13.44 -17.03 19.10
CA ALA A 347 14.18 -18.24 18.72
C ALA A 347 14.71 -18.14 17.27
N MET A 348 13.94 -17.58 16.33
CA MET A 348 14.36 -17.38 14.96
C MET A 348 15.50 -16.37 14.84
N VAL A 349 15.41 -15.21 15.51
CA VAL A 349 16.50 -14.22 15.56
C VAL A 349 17.79 -14.86 16.05
N ASN A 350 17.73 -15.54 17.21
CA ASN A 350 18.90 -16.21 17.81
C ASN A 350 19.47 -17.29 16.87
N ARG A 351 18.62 -18.10 16.25
CA ARG A 351 19.06 -19.14 15.32
C ARG A 351 19.84 -18.55 14.14
N LEU A 352 19.31 -17.50 13.49
CA LEU A 352 19.96 -16.91 12.32
C LEU A 352 21.30 -16.24 12.67
N VAL A 353 21.40 -15.62 13.84
CA VAL A 353 22.68 -15.06 14.32
C VAL A 353 23.73 -16.17 14.55
N GLN A 354 23.32 -17.32 15.13
CA GLN A 354 24.25 -18.37 15.53
C GLN A 354 24.66 -19.30 14.39
N THR A 355 23.76 -19.59 13.45
CA THR A 355 23.99 -20.68 12.48
C THR A 355 24.63 -20.21 11.20
N ALA A 356 24.67 -18.91 10.89
CA ALA A 356 25.16 -18.37 9.64
C ALA A 356 24.53 -19.05 8.39
N GLN A 357 23.29 -19.53 8.50
CA GLN A 357 22.55 -20.09 7.37
C GLN A 357 21.90 -18.99 6.54
N PRO A 358 22.08 -19.01 5.20
CA PRO A 358 21.40 -18.05 4.35
C PRO A 358 19.88 -18.12 4.55
N ALA A 359 19.26 -16.94 4.67
CA ALA A 359 17.81 -16.82 4.80
C ALA A 359 17.33 -15.47 4.26
N ILE A 360 16.05 -15.38 3.93
CA ILE A 360 15.38 -14.13 3.65
C ILE A 360 14.32 -13.93 4.74
N VAL A 361 14.37 -12.78 5.42
CA VAL A 361 13.40 -12.40 6.46
C VAL A 361 12.57 -11.24 5.96
N ILE A 362 11.27 -11.43 5.87
CA ILE A 362 10.29 -10.37 5.63
C ILE A 362 9.58 -10.11 6.95
N ALA A 363 9.77 -8.92 7.52
CA ALA A 363 9.22 -8.59 8.83
C ALA A 363 8.66 -7.15 8.87
N GLY A 364 7.59 -6.94 9.65
CA GLY A 364 7.05 -5.62 9.96
C GLY A 364 7.89 -4.92 11.03
N ASN A 365 8.02 -3.65 11.03
CA ASN A 365 7.39 -2.54 10.33
C ASN A 365 8.25 -2.08 9.13
N GLY A 366 7.58 -1.64 8.03
CA GLY A 366 8.26 -1.22 6.80
C GLY A 366 9.16 0.01 6.95
N MET A 367 8.95 0.85 7.97
CA MET A 367 9.78 2.04 8.27
C MET A 367 10.85 1.78 9.35
N CYS A 368 10.94 0.56 9.84
CA CYS A 368 11.85 0.15 10.94
C CYS A 368 11.66 0.91 12.27
N SER A 369 10.53 1.58 12.47
CA SER A 369 10.25 2.37 13.68
C SER A 369 9.83 1.50 14.87
N SER A 370 9.38 0.29 14.61
CA SER A 370 8.89 -0.67 15.60
C SER A 370 8.78 -2.07 14.99
N GLY A 371 8.20 -3.00 15.71
CA GLY A 371 7.90 -4.33 15.19
C GLY A 371 9.09 -5.29 15.21
N ARG A 372 8.85 -6.48 14.65
CA ARG A 372 9.81 -7.60 14.72
C ARG A 372 11.08 -7.35 13.91
N ILE A 373 11.02 -6.53 12.86
CA ILE A 373 12.21 -6.20 12.06
C ILE A 373 13.29 -5.52 12.90
N VAL A 374 12.93 -4.72 13.92
CA VAL A 374 13.89 -4.02 14.78
C VAL A 374 14.78 -4.99 15.53
N ASN A 375 14.25 -6.13 16.00
CA ASN A 375 15.07 -7.13 16.70
C ASN A 375 16.10 -7.79 15.77
N TYR A 376 15.72 -8.06 14.51
CA TYR A 376 16.65 -8.55 13.49
C TYR A 376 17.73 -7.50 13.18
N LEU A 377 17.34 -6.24 13.00
CA LEU A 377 18.29 -5.15 12.72
C LEU A 377 19.27 -4.97 13.87
N LYS A 378 18.81 -4.92 15.11
CA LYS A 378 19.70 -4.84 16.29
C LYS A 378 20.71 -5.98 16.37
N ALA A 379 20.28 -7.18 16.00
CA ALA A 379 21.11 -8.37 16.08
C ALA A 379 22.12 -8.53 14.93
N MET A 380 21.82 -7.96 13.74
CA MET A 380 22.52 -8.31 12.50
C MET A 380 23.15 -7.13 11.75
N LEU A 381 22.78 -5.85 12.04
CA LEU A 381 23.34 -4.69 11.34
C LEU A 381 24.88 -4.56 11.47
N GLY A 382 25.45 -5.06 12.56
CA GLY A 382 26.88 -5.01 12.83
C GLY A 382 27.72 -6.07 12.08
N ASP A 383 27.12 -6.91 11.26
CA ASP A 383 27.80 -8.02 10.56
C ASP A 383 27.69 -7.83 9.04
N GLU A 384 28.83 -7.76 8.37
CA GLU A 384 28.94 -7.51 6.92
C GLU A 384 28.41 -8.65 6.02
N ARG A 385 28.15 -9.83 6.61
CA ARG A 385 27.55 -10.95 5.88
C ARG A 385 26.08 -10.71 5.53
N HIS A 386 25.40 -9.86 6.29
CA HIS A 386 23.98 -9.61 6.14
C HIS A 386 23.67 -8.47 5.18
N ASP A 387 22.47 -8.47 4.67
CA ASP A 387 21.93 -7.47 3.78
C ASP A 387 20.65 -6.88 4.34
N VAL A 388 20.46 -5.56 4.22
CA VAL A 388 19.19 -4.89 4.46
C VAL A 388 18.66 -4.41 3.12
N LEU A 389 17.47 -4.87 2.73
CA LEU A 389 16.85 -4.55 1.46
C LEU A 389 15.58 -3.72 1.65
N PHE A 390 15.63 -2.46 1.28
CA PHE A 390 14.47 -1.58 1.22
C PHE A 390 13.77 -1.67 -0.14
N VAL A 391 12.49 -1.96 -0.12
CA VAL A 391 11.63 -2.13 -1.31
C VAL A 391 10.47 -1.11 -1.33
N GLY A 392 10.46 -0.16 -0.41
CA GLY A 392 9.44 0.87 -0.28
C GLY A 392 10.01 2.20 0.16
N TYR A 393 9.17 3.21 0.13
CA TYR A 393 9.50 4.55 0.63
C TYR A 393 9.89 4.49 2.11
N GLN A 394 10.88 5.30 2.48
CA GLN A 394 11.31 5.49 3.87
C GLN A 394 11.14 6.97 4.21
N ALA A 395 10.23 7.27 5.14
CA ALA A 395 9.93 8.64 5.55
C ALA A 395 11.10 9.26 6.32
N ASP A 396 11.31 10.56 6.16
CA ASP A 396 12.31 11.29 6.93
C ASP A 396 12.01 11.18 8.44
N GLY A 397 13.08 11.14 9.25
CA GLY A 397 12.98 10.92 10.69
C GLY A 397 12.80 9.46 11.12
N THR A 398 12.66 8.51 10.20
CA THR A 398 12.53 7.08 10.54
C THR A 398 13.89 6.37 10.59
N PRO A 399 14.05 5.31 11.42
CA PRO A 399 15.28 4.51 11.43
C PRO A 399 15.59 3.87 10.08
N GLY A 400 14.56 3.45 9.31
CA GLY A 400 14.74 2.93 7.96
C GLY A 400 15.40 3.96 7.02
N ARG A 401 15.00 5.23 7.12
CA ARG A 401 15.62 6.33 6.36
C ARG A 401 17.08 6.59 6.78
N GLN A 402 17.35 6.49 8.08
CA GLN A 402 18.73 6.61 8.59
C GLN A 402 19.61 5.47 8.06
N ILE A 403 19.13 4.22 8.10
CA ILE A 403 19.86 3.06 7.54
C ILE A 403 20.13 3.25 6.05
N GLN A 404 19.15 3.67 5.25
CA GLN A 404 19.35 3.98 3.83
C GLN A 404 20.43 5.03 3.59
N ARG A 405 20.41 6.10 4.39
CA ARG A 405 21.30 7.26 4.21
C ARG A 405 22.73 6.97 4.65
N PHE A 406 22.90 6.22 5.72
CA PHE A 406 24.20 6.05 6.39
C PHE A 406 24.83 4.68 6.17
N GLY A 407 24.08 3.66 5.70
CA GLY A 407 24.58 2.30 5.48
C GLY A 407 25.78 2.24 4.54
N SER A 408 25.74 2.97 3.41
CA SER A 408 26.84 2.99 2.42
C SER A 408 28.11 3.71 2.92
N ARG A 409 28.07 4.30 4.11
CA ARG A 409 29.16 5.11 4.70
C ARG A 409 29.66 4.53 6.02
N ASN A 410 29.34 3.27 6.33
CA ASN A 410 29.61 2.64 7.63
C ASN A 410 29.14 3.54 8.81
N GLY A 411 27.94 4.07 8.67
CA GLY A 411 27.32 4.92 9.68
C GLY A 411 26.65 4.12 10.79
N TYR A 412 25.72 4.74 11.49
CA TYR A 412 24.95 4.09 12.54
C TYR A 412 23.48 4.50 12.50
N VAL A 413 22.67 3.74 13.21
CA VAL A 413 21.26 4.04 13.50
C VAL A 413 21.01 3.90 15.00
N GLU A 414 20.05 4.63 15.53
CA GLU A 414 19.65 4.55 16.92
C GLU A 414 18.32 3.80 17.05
N PHE A 415 18.29 2.83 17.98
CA PHE A 415 17.10 2.15 18.44
C PHE A 415 17.04 2.22 19.96
N ASP A 416 15.91 2.65 20.51
CA ASP A 416 15.69 2.76 21.96
C ASP A 416 16.83 3.51 22.69
N GLY A 417 17.37 4.57 22.08
CA GLY A 417 18.46 5.36 22.63
C GLY A 417 19.84 4.68 22.60
N GLN A 418 19.96 3.54 21.91
CA GLN A 418 21.23 2.83 21.72
C GLN A 418 21.68 2.90 20.27
N ARG A 419 22.97 3.10 20.06
CA ARG A 419 23.61 3.15 18.76
C ARG A 419 23.95 1.74 18.26
N TYR A 420 23.61 1.50 16.98
CA TYR A 420 23.92 0.27 16.24
C TYR A 420 24.69 0.63 14.97
N ASP A 421 25.94 0.19 14.87
CA ASP A 421 26.79 0.41 13.70
C ASP A 421 26.26 -0.39 12.51
N ILE A 422 26.28 0.20 11.30
CA ILE A 422 25.80 -0.42 10.07
C ILE A 422 27.01 -0.93 9.30
N ARG A 423 27.24 -2.24 9.35
CA ARG A 423 28.23 -2.96 8.53
C ARG A 423 27.57 -3.84 7.48
N ALA A 424 26.34 -4.25 7.72
CA ALA A 424 25.53 -4.97 6.75
C ALA A 424 25.41 -4.14 5.47
N GLN A 425 25.35 -4.82 4.32
CA GLN A 425 25.11 -4.15 3.05
C GLN A 425 23.67 -3.61 2.99
N VAL A 426 23.52 -2.38 2.49
CA VAL A 426 22.22 -1.72 2.41
C VAL A 426 21.84 -1.50 0.95
N HIS A 427 20.72 -2.10 0.55
CA HIS A 427 20.19 -2.03 -0.80
C HIS A 427 18.85 -1.30 -0.81
N THR A 428 18.60 -0.56 -1.89
CA THR A 428 17.29 0.02 -2.18
C THR A 428 16.91 -0.34 -3.61
N ILE A 429 15.77 -0.99 -3.77
CA ILE A 429 15.22 -1.33 -5.08
C ILE A 429 13.94 -0.51 -5.28
N GLY A 430 14.01 0.48 -6.16
CA GLY A 430 12.83 1.20 -6.64
C GLY A 430 11.94 0.28 -7.49
N GLY A 431 10.71 0.72 -7.78
CA GLY A 431 9.79 -0.03 -8.63
C GLY A 431 9.02 -1.16 -7.95
N TYR A 432 9.27 -1.42 -6.66
CA TYR A 432 8.36 -2.18 -5.79
C TYR A 432 7.33 -1.29 -5.12
N SER A 433 7.21 0.00 -5.50
CA SER A 433 6.13 0.83 -5.02
C SER A 433 4.79 0.29 -5.53
N ALA A 434 3.81 0.22 -4.63
CA ALA A 434 2.46 -0.16 -4.99
C ALA A 434 1.73 0.97 -5.75
N HIS A 435 2.16 2.23 -5.58
CA HIS A 435 1.57 3.39 -6.25
C HIS A 435 2.00 3.53 -7.70
N ALA A 436 1.14 4.08 -8.52
CA ALA A 436 1.49 4.53 -9.86
C ALA A 436 2.57 5.63 -9.82
N ASP A 437 3.45 5.63 -10.80
CA ASP A 437 4.38 6.72 -11.05
C ASP A 437 3.71 7.88 -11.80
N GLN A 438 4.43 8.99 -12.01
CA GLN A 438 3.93 10.16 -12.75
C GLN A 438 3.30 9.75 -14.10
N SER A 439 3.97 8.90 -14.87
CA SER A 439 3.47 8.43 -16.16
C SER A 439 2.18 7.60 -16.02
N GLY A 440 2.06 6.80 -14.97
CA GLY A 440 0.85 6.05 -14.64
C GLY A 440 -0.32 6.96 -14.28
N LEU A 441 -0.08 7.97 -13.43
CA LEU A 441 -1.07 8.97 -13.01
C LEU A 441 -1.56 9.82 -14.20
N VAL A 442 -0.64 10.33 -15.02
CA VAL A 442 -0.98 11.07 -16.25
C VAL A 442 -1.79 10.18 -17.20
N ARG A 443 -1.40 8.92 -17.39
CA ARG A 443 -2.16 8.00 -18.25
C ARG A 443 -3.54 7.67 -17.70
N PHE A 444 -3.74 7.67 -16.40
CA PHE A 444 -5.06 7.46 -15.81
C PHE A 444 -6.04 8.56 -16.23
N VAL A 445 -5.56 9.81 -16.35
CA VAL A 445 -6.33 10.95 -16.87
C VAL A 445 -6.48 10.87 -18.39
N THR A 446 -5.37 10.76 -19.10
CA THR A 446 -5.36 10.92 -20.57
C THR A 446 -5.96 9.74 -21.34
N ARG A 447 -6.22 8.62 -20.69
CA ARG A 447 -6.94 7.46 -21.26
C ARG A 447 -8.45 7.50 -21.05
N MET A 448 -8.98 8.51 -20.38
CA MET A 448 -10.42 8.75 -20.36
C MET A 448 -10.90 9.19 -21.74
N SER A 449 -12.10 8.76 -22.12
CA SER A 449 -12.70 9.23 -23.39
C SER A 449 -13.15 10.68 -23.29
N ALA A 450 -13.55 11.15 -22.11
CA ALA A 450 -13.77 12.56 -21.79
C ALA A 450 -12.97 12.92 -20.55
N TRP A 451 -12.03 13.84 -20.71
CA TRP A 451 -11.15 14.27 -19.64
C TRP A 451 -11.88 15.19 -18.65
N PRO A 452 -11.50 15.16 -17.35
CA PRO A 452 -12.12 16.01 -16.34
C PRO A 452 -11.84 17.50 -16.59
N ASN A 453 -12.84 18.34 -16.30
CA ASN A 453 -12.69 19.79 -16.32
C ASN A 453 -12.05 20.33 -15.04
N GLU A 454 -12.14 19.56 -13.93
CA GLU A 454 -11.55 19.89 -12.64
C GLU A 454 -10.76 18.69 -12.14
N ILE A 455 -9.50 18.91 -11.70
CA ILE A 455 -8.64 17.91 -11.09
C ILE A 455 -8.17 18.43 -9.75
N ARG A 456 -8.36 17.65 -8.68
CA ARG A 456 -7.85 17.93 -7.34
C ARG A 456 -6.74 16.96 -7.02
N LEU A 457 -5.53 17.48 -6.83
CA LEU A 457 -4.36 16.69 -6.48
C LEU A 457 -4.24 16.59 -4.96
N VAL A 458 -4.30 15.37 -4.45
CA VAL A 458 -4.22 15.04 -3.02
C VAL A 458 -3.19 13.92 -2.79
N HIS A 459 -2.97 13.53 -1.55
CA HIS A 459 -2.18 12.37 -1.19
C HIS A 459 -0.79 12.36 -1.84
N GLY A 460 0.00 13.39 -1.54
CA GLY A 460 1.35 13.58 -2.06
C GLY A 460 2.03 14.80 -1.42
N ASP A 461 3.35 14.76 -1.37
CA ASP A 461 4.14 15.88 -0.91
C ASP A 461 4.04 17.08 -1.88
N LYS A 462 4.23 18.29 -1.37
CA LYS A 462 4.09 19.53 -2.16
C LYS A 462 4.88 19.51 -3.49
N PRO A 463 6.13 19.02 -3.58
CA PRO A 463 6.85 18.90 -4.85
C PRO A 463 6.20 17.93 -5.82
N ALA A 464 5.77 16.76 -5.35
CA ALA A 464 5.16 15.74 -6.19
C ALA A 464 3.82 16.21 -6.78
N ARG A 465 2.98 16.88 -5.97
CA ARG A 465 1.71 17.47 -6.42
C ARG A 465 1.92 18.54 -7.48
N ARG A 466 2.91 19.43 -7.32
CA ARG A 466 3.24 20.46 -8.32
C ARG A 466 3.75 19.84 -9.61
N ALA A 467 4.69 18.90 -9.55
CA ALA A 467 5.23 18.24 -10.73
C ALA A 467 4.14 17.48 -11.52
N LEU A 468 3.18 16.85 -10.83
CA LEU A 468 2.05 16.20 -11.49
C LEU A 468 1.10 17.25 -12.12
N ALA A 469 0.84 18.37 -11.43
CA ALA A 469 0.02 19.45 -11.97
C ALA A 469 0.61 19.98 -13.29
N ASP A 470 1.91 20.22 -13.31
CA ASP A 470 2.60 20.73 -14.50
C ASP A 470 2.55 19.71 -15.65
N ALA A 471 2.82 18.42 -15.36
CA ALA A 471 2.74 17.36 -16.35
C ALA A 471 1.31 17.18 -16.92
N LEU A 472 0.27 17.39 -16.12
CA LEU A 472 -1.12 17.36 -16.60
C LEU A 472 -1.46 18.58 -17.44
N ARG A 473 -1.07 19.81 -17.01
CA ARG A 473 -1.30 21.04 -17.77
C ARG A 473 -0.70 20.93 -19.17
N GLU A 474 0.54 20.42 -19.31
CA GLU A 474 1.16 20.18 -20.62
C GLU A 474 0.26 19.32 -21.52
N ARG A 475 -0.32 18.22 -20.97
CA ARG A 475 -1.19 17.34 -21.78
C ARG A 475 -2.50 18.01 -22.21
N TYR A 476 -3.06 18.85 -21.36
CA TYR A 476 -4.28 19.61 -21.72
C TYR A 476 -3.99 20.66 -22.78
N VAL A 477 -2.85 21.36 -22.71
CA VAL A 477 -2.39 22.27 -23.75
C VAL A 477 -2.20 21.53 -25.07
N ASP A 478 -1.57 20.34 -25.07
CA ASP A 478 -1.38 19.51 -26.27
C ASP A 478 -2.72 19.11 -26.93
N GLN A 479 -3.80 19.02 -26.15
CA GLN A 479 -5.16 18.71 -26.60
C GLN A 479 -6.01 19.97 -26.90
N ASN A 480 -5.45 21.16 -26.73
CA ASN A 480 -6.17 22.43 -26.84
C ASN A 480 -7.45 22.45 -25.96
N SER A 481 -7.33 21.97 -24.74
CA SER A 481 -8.40 21.86 -23.75
C SER A 481 -8.02 22.58 -22.48
N ASP A 482 -9.02 23.12 -21.76
CA ASP A 482 -8.85 23.78 -20.47
C ASP A 482 -9.09 22.81 -19.31
N VAL A 483 -8.39 23.01 -18.20
CA VAL A 483 -8.58 22.29 -16.94
C VAL A 483 -8.30 23.18 -15.74
N ASP A 484 -9.12 23.05 -14.73
CA ASP A 484 -8.86 23.63 -13.41
C ASP A 484 -8.14 22.58 -12.53
N ILE A 485 -6.86 22.82 -12.24
CA ILE A 485 -6.06 21.93 -11.38
C ILE A 485 -5.83 22.60 -10.04
N LEU A 486 -6.51 22.07 -9.03
CA LEU A 486 -6.47 22.53 -7.63
C LEU A 486 -5.47 21.72 -6.82
N LEU A 487 -4.75 22.39 -5.94
CA LEU A 487 -3.87 21.80 -4.95
C LEU A 487 -4.36 22.15 -3.54
N PRO A 488 -5.39 21.45 -3.02
CA PRO A 488 -5.99 21.75 -1.72
C PRO A 488 -4.93 21.84 -0.61
N GLY A 489 -5.03 22.84 0.29
CA GLY A 489 -4.04 23.10 1.34
C GLY A 489 -2.77 23.85 0.88
N ILE A 490 -2.46 23.90 -0.41
CA ILE A 490 -1.33 24.69 -0.96
C ILE A 490 -1.86 26.03 -1.49
N ASP A 491 -2.97 26.00 -2.21
CA ASP A 491 -3.58 27.21 -2.78
C ASP A 491 -4.21 28.10 -1.71
N GLU A 492 -4.66 27.50 -0.58
CA GLU A 492 -5.17 28.22 0.59
C GLU A 492 -4.09 29.01 1.32
N GLU A 493 -2.85 28.50 1.39
CA GLU A 493 -1.68 29.20 1.96
C GLU A 493 -1.27 30.42 1.12
N ALA A 494 -1.44 30.34 -0.20
CA ALA A 494 -1.06 31.40 -1.12
C ALA A 494 -2.07 32.58 -1.11
N GLY A 495 -3.30 32.35 -0.67
CA GLY A 495 -4.36 33.37 -0.54
C GLY A 495 -4.36 34.13 0.79
N MET A 496 -3.53 33.74 1.76
CA MET A 496 -3.39 34.38 3.09
C MET A 496 -2.12 35.22 3.26
N GLY A 497 -1.31 35.41 2.18
CA GLY A 497 -0.06 36.18 2.18
C GLY A 497 -0.20 37.59 1.63
#